data_96f672774fa04cadbdf19f2b01587c6d
#
_entry.id   96f672774fa04cadbdf19f2b01587c6d
#
_cell.length_a   1.000
_cell.length_b   1.000
_cell.length_c   1.000
_cell.angle_alpha   90.00
_cell.angle_beta   90.00
_cell.angle_gamma   90.00
#
_symmetry.space_group_name_H-M   'P 1'
#
loop_
_entity.id
_entity.type
_entity.pdbx_description
1 polymer ?
#
loop_
_entity_poly.entity_id
_entity_poly.type
_entity_poly.pdbx_seq_one_letter_code
_entity_poly.pdbx_strand_id
1 'polypeptide(L)'
;MVTGLEAAGVVLALLPLLVNQLENYATGFEKLKLLHRYRRVFSAYALGIGTQQTIFLNNLEKVLEGVVEDEDKIGALINEPQGNLWKDVSLQDRLKAKLGRSHDVFMGNMIALHDLLVTLSDRLGLKISTGFSVCFRYGAASAENSN
;
A
#
# COMPACT_ATOMS: atom_id res chain seq x y z
N MET A 1 -13.49 12.65 -1.47
CA MET A 1 -13.97 11.31 -1.08
C MET A 1 -13.27 10.27 -1.95
N VAL A 2 -12.58 9.33 -1.36
CA VAL A 2 -11.87 8.27 -2.09
C VAL A 2 -12.87 7.18 -2.44
N THR A 3 -12.96 6.80 -3.72
CA THR A 3 -13.77 5.66 -4.14
C THR A 3 -13.10 4.33 -3.76
N GLY A 4 -13.84 3.23 -3.69
CA GLY A 4 -13.27 1.91 -3.38
C GLY A 4 -12.21 1.45 -4.39
N LEU A 5 -12.34 1.83 -5.66
CA LEU A 5 -11.37 1.51 -6.70
C LEU A 5 -10.09 2.36 -6.56
N GLU A 6 -10.23 3.65 -6.29
CA GLU A 6 -9.08 4.51 -5.97
C GLU A 6 -8.39 4.05 -4.67
N ALA A 7 -9.17 3.63 -3.67
CA ALA A 7 -8.63 3.04 -2.44
C ALA A 7 -7.78 1.80 -2.73
N ALA A 8 -8.21 0.92 -3.63
CA ALA A 8 -7.43 -0.25 -4.04
C ALA A 8 -6.07 0.14 -4.66
N GLY A 9 -6.04 1.18 -5.49
CA GLY A 9 -4.80 1.73 -6.04
C GLY A 9 -3.86 2.27 -4.95
N VAL A 10 -4.39 2.98 -3.97
CA VAL A 10 -3.61 3.49 -2.83
C VAL A 10 -3.06 2.34 -1.98
N VAL A 11 -3.86 1.33 -1.69
CA VAL A 11 -3.42 0.12 -0.97
C VAL A 11 -2.25 -0.54 -1.71
N LEU A 12 -2.36 -0.67 -3.02
CA LEU A 12 -1.32 -1.24 -3.87
C LEU A 12 -0.01 -0.45 -3.80
N ALA A 13 -0.09 0.88 -3.73
CA ALA A 13 1.07 1.76 -3.59
C ALA A 13 1.69 1.70 -2.20
N LEU A 14 0.88 1.60 -1.14
CA LEU A 14 1.34 1.66 0.25
C LEU A 14 2.00 0.37 0.74
N LEU A 15 1.53 -0.80 0.30
CA LEU A 15 2.02 -2.09 0.80
C LEU A 15 3.55 -2.25 0.66
N PRO A 16 4.18 -2.01 -0.51
CA PRO A 16 5.63 -2.12 -0.63
C PRO A 16 6.38 -1.08 0.20
N LEU A 17 5.83 0.11 0.38
CA LEU A 17 6.44 1.16 1.20
C LEU A 17 6.44 0.80 2.68
N LEU A 18 5.37 0.17 3.16
CA LEU A 18 5.28 -0.35 4.54
C LEU A 18 6.27 -1.48 4.78
N VAL A 19 6.43 -2.41 3.84
CA VAL A 19 7.43 -3.48 3.92
C VAL A 19 8.82 -2.88 4.04
N ASN A 20 9.19 -1.95 3.16
CA ASN A 20 10.49 -1.28 3.20
C ASN A 20 10.72 -0.54 4.51
N GLN A 21 9.72 0.15 5.01
CA GLN A 21 9.85 0.90 6.27
C GLN A 21 10.06 -0.01 7.47
N LEU A 22 9.35 -1.13 7.53
CA LEU A 22 9.53 -2.13 8.58
C LEU A 22 10.92 -2.79 8.51
N GLU A 23 11.43 -3.08 7.32
CA GLU A 23 12.78 -3.60 7.11
C GLU A 23 13.84 -2.58 7.54
N ASN A 24 13.63 -1.29 7.23
CA ASN A 24 14.52 -0.21 7.66
C ASN A 24 14.57 -0.09 9.19
N TYR A 25 13.44 -0.21 9.87
CA TYR A 25 13.41 -0.26 11.34
C TYR A 25 14.13 -1.49 11.87
N ALA A 26 13.91 -2.67 11.29
CA ALA A 26 14.59 -3.89 11.70
C ALA A 26 16.12 -3.75 11.58
N THR A 27 16.61 -3.18 10.48
CA THR A 27 18.04 -2.90 10.25
C THR A 27 18.58 -1.86 11.24
N GLY A 28 17.80 -0.83 11.56
CA GLY A 28 18.15 0.18 12.57
C GLY A 28 18.30 -0.43 13.95
N PHE A 29 17.39 -1.30 14.37
CA PHE A 29 17.44 -1.98 15.66
C PHE A 29 18.61 -2.97 15.79
N GLU A 30 19.08 -3.54 14.68
CA GLU A 30 20.26 -4.41 14.68
C GLU A 30 21.50 -3.68 15.17
N LYS A 31 21.63 -2.39 14.86
CA LYS A 31 22.77 -1.55 15.26
C LYS A 31 22.72 -1.12 16.72
N LEU A 32 21.57 -1.25 17.37
CA LEU A 32 21.34 -0.83 18.75
C LEU A 32 21.19 -2.07 19.64
N LYS A 33 22.23 -2.39 20.41
CA LYS A 33 22.26 -3.61 21.25
C LYS A 33 21.05 -3.76 22.18
N LEU A 34 20.51 -2.66 22.72
CA LEU A 34 19.35 -2.66 23.61
C LEU A 34 18.05 -2.99 22.89
N LEU A 35 17.98 -2.76 21.58
CA LEU A 35 16.78 -2.90 20.77
C LEU A 35 16.84 -4.11 19.80
N HIS A 36 17.91 -4.91 19.90
CA HIS A 36 18.12 -6.05 19.02
C HIS A 36 16.96 -7.06 19.00
N ARG A 37 16.25 -7.21 20.12
CA ARG A 37 15.07 -8.07 20.22
C ARG A 37 13.93 -7.65 19.26
N TYR A 38 13.81 -6.35 18.98
CA TYR A 38 12.76 -5.83 18.12
C TYR A 38 13.03 -6.09 16.63
N ARG A 39 14.27 -6.34 16.25
CA ARG A 39 14.63 -6.71 14.88
C ARG A 39 13.80 -7.88 14.36
N ARG A 40 13.71 -8.96 15.14
CA ARG A 40 12.94 -10.15 14.75
C ARG A 40 11.45 -9.83 14.56
N VAL A 41 10.90 -9.02 15.43
CA VAL A 41 9.48 -8.63 15.41
C VAL A 41 9.19 -7.82 14.14
N PHE A 42 10.01 -6.82 13.85
CA PHE A 42 9.82 -5.98 12.67
C PHE A 42 10.08 -6.73 11.36
N SER A 43 11.08 -7.61 11.32
CA SER A 43 11.32 -8.48 10.18
C SER A 43 10.15 -9.45 9.93
N ALA A 44 9.56 -10.00 10.99
CA ALA A 44 8.39 -10.85 10.88
C ALA A 44 7.16 -10.09 10.36
N TYR A 45 6.95 -8.85 10.80
CA TYR A 45 5.89 -8.00 10.28
C TYR A 45 6.12 -7.64 8.81
N ALA A 46 7.35 -7.30 8.42
CA ALA A 46 7.69 -7.03 7.02
C ALA A 46 7.38 -8.24 6.12
N LEU A 47 7.78 -9.43 6.55
CA LEU A 47 7.48 -10.68 5.84
C LEU A 47 5.97 -10.94 5.76
N GLY A 48 5.25 -10.75 6.86
CA GLY A 48 3.79 -10.96 6.91
C GLY A 48 3.06 -10.01 5.96
N ILE A 49 3.39 -8.73 5.97
CA ILE A 49 2.78 -7.74 5.06
C ILE A 49 3.18 -8.01 3.61
N GLY A 50 4.43 -8.40 3.34
CA GLY A 50 4.87 -8.79 2.00
C GLY A 50 4.11 -10.00 1.45
N THR A 51 3.81 -10.98 2.30
CA THR A 51 2.96 -12.13 1.94
C THR A 51 1.55 -11.69 1.59
N GLN A 52 0.95 -10.82 2.42
CA GLN A 52 -0.38 -10.27 2.16
C GLN A 52 -0.41 -9.39 0.89
N GLN A 53 0.66 -8.68 0.62
CA GLN A 53 0.81 -7.92 -0.63
C GLN A 53 0.73 -8.84 -1.86
N THR A 54 1.43 -9.96 -1.83
CA THR A 54 1.40 -10.94 -2.93
C THR A 54 0.00 -11.53 -3.12
N ILE A 55 -0.67 -11.87 -2.03
CA ILE A 55 -2.05 -12.39 -2.08
C ILE A 55 -3.00 -11.31 -2.63
N PHE A 56 -2.85 -10.08 -2.18
CA PHE A 56 -3.66 -8.95 -2.64
C PHE A 56 -3.48 -8.71 -4.15
N LEU A 57 -2.24 -8.69 -4.64
CA LEU A 57 -1.92 -8.55 -6.06
C LEU A 57 -2.59 -9.64 -6.91
N ASN A 58 -2.40 -10.90 -6.52
CA ASN A 58 -2.98 -12.03 -7.24
C ASN A 58 -4.51 -11.98 -7.28
N ASN A 59 -5.14 -11.57 -6.19
CA ASN A 59 -6.59 -11.42 -6.12
C ASN A 59 -7.07 -10.24 -6.98
N LEU A 60 -6.34 -9.13 -6.95
CA LEU A 60 -6.68 -7.94 -7.74
C LEU A 60 -6.56 -8.23 -9.24
N GLU A 61 -5.50 -8.91 -9.68
CA GLU A 61 -5.35 -9.36 -11.06
C GLU A 61 -6.55 -10.19 -11.51
N LYS A 62 -6.95 -11.20 -10.72
CA LYS A 62 -8.12 -12.03 -11.01
C LYS A 62 -9.42 -11.24 -11.07
N VAL A 63 -9.57 -10.22 -10.25
CA VAL A 63 -10.74 -9.34 -10.29
C VAL A 63 -10.74 -8.50 -11.55
N LEU A 64 -9.58 -8.03 -12.00
CA LEU A 64 -9.42 -7.22 -13.21
C LEU A 64 -9.50 -8.05 -14.50
N GLU A 65 -9.18 -9.34 -14.47
CA GLU A 65 -9.35 -10.25 -15.59
C GLU A 65 -10.82 -10.23 -16.06
N GLY A 66 -11.05 -10.04 -17.36
CA GLY A 66 -12.39 -9.95 -17.95
C GLY A 66 -13.15 -8.65 -17.67
N VAL A 67 -12.64 -7.76 -16.84
CA VAL A 67 -13.10 -6.38 -16.69
C VAL A 67 -12.31 -5.47 -17.63
N VAL A 68 -11.01 -5.73 -17.73
CA VAL A 68 -10.09 -5.05 -18.64
C VAL A 68 -9.78 -6.04 -19.77
N GLU A 69 -10.12 -5.65 -20.99
CA GLU A 69 -9.97 -6.52 -22.18
C GLU A 69 -8.51 -6.69 -22.62
N ASP A 70 -7.65 -5.79 -22.17
CA ASP A 70 -6.25 -5.70 -22.56
C ASP A 70 -5.36 -6.02 -21.35
N GLU A 71 -4.57 -7.10 -21.46
CA GLU A 71 -3.61 -7.49 -20.42
C GLU A 71 -2.57 -6.37 -20.14
N ASP A 72 -2.22 -5.58 -21.16
CA ASP A 72 -1.30 -4.44 -20.98
C ASP A 72 -1.91 -3.37 -20.08
N LYS A 73 -3.22 -3.19 -20.09
CA LYS A 73 -3.92 -2.27 -19.18
C LYS A 73 -3.97 -2.79 -17.76
N ILE A 74 -4.07 -4.08 -17.55
CA ILE A 74 -3.96 -4.68 -16.21
C ILE A 74 -2.58 -4.42 -15.66
N GLY A 75 -1.54 -4.66 -16.46
CA GLY A 75 -0.16 -4.33 -16.09
C GLY A 75 0.03 -2.85 -15.77
N ALA A 76 -0.55 -1.95 -16.56
CA ALA A 76 -0.49 -0.50 -16.32
C ALA A 76 -1.20 -0.10 -15.01
N LEU A 77 -2.37 -0.68 -14.70
CA LEU A 77 -3.06 -0.45 -13.44
C LEU A 77 -2.21 -0.86 -12.23
N ILE A 78 -1.56 -2.01 -12.31
CA ILE A 78 -0.74 -2.53 -11.21
C ILE A 78 0.56 -1.75 -11.07
N ASN A 79 1.22 -1.39 -12.16
CA ASN A 79 2.48 -0.67 -12.16
C ASN A 79 2.33 0.83 -11.90
N GLU A 80 1.15 1.38 -12.19
CA GLU A 80 0.81 2.78 -11.93
C GLU A 80 -0.38 2.88 -10.96
N PRO A 81 -0.19 2.53 -9.69
CA PRO A 81 -1.29 2.43 -8.72
C PRO A 81 -1.97 3.77 -8.40
N GLN A 82 -1.44 4.85 -8.91
CA GLN A 82 -2.00 6.20 -8.77
C GLN A 82 -2.36 6.82 -10.13
N GLY A 83 -2.30 6.02 -11.18
CA GLY A 83 -2.62 6.45 -12.54
C GLY A 83 -4.11 6.79 -12.72
N ASN A 84 -4.40 7.54 -13.78
CA ASN A 84 -5.76 7.96 -14.10
C ASN A 84 -6.70 6.78 -14.43
N LEU A 85 -6.16 5.62 -14.78
CA LEU A 85 -6.96 4.42 -15.05
C LEU A 85 -7.78 3.97 -13.84
N TRP A 86 -7.29 4.19 -12.62
CA TRP A 86 -8.02 3.90 -11.38
C TRP A 86 -9.24 4.82 -11.16
N LYS A 87 -9.32 5.94 -11.86
CA LYS A 87 -10.40 6.92 -11.81
C LYS A 87 -11.40 6.76 -12.96
N ASP A 88 -11.17 5.81 -13.86
CA ASP A 88 -12.01 5.58 -15.02
C ASP A 88 -13.39 5.04 -14.59
N VAL A 89 -14.42 5.82 -14.90
CA VAL A 89 -15.83 5.46 -14.61
C VAL A 89 -16.24 4.19 -15.33
N SER A 90 -15.77 3.99 -16.57
CA SER A 90 -16.06 2.79 -17.35
C SER A 90 -15.49 1.53 -16.69
N LEU A 91 -14.30 1.62 -16.08
CA LEU A 91 -13.72 0.53 -15.31
C LEU A 91 -14.56 0.21 -14.06
N GLN A 92 -15.04 1.23 -13.36
CA GLN A 92 -15.91 1.07 -12.20
C GLN A 92 -17.23 0.36 -12.56
N ASP A 93 -17.86 0.76 -13.66
CA ASP A 93 -19.11 0.16 -14.11
C ASP A 93 -18.94 -1.31 -14.52
N ARG A 94 -17.86 -1.64 -15.23
CA ARG A 94 -17.53 -3.02 -15.60
C ARG A 94 -17.23 -3.88 -14.38
N LEU A 95 -16.51 -3.33 -13.41
CA LEU A 95 -16.20 -4.00 -12.15
C LEU A 95 -17.47 -4.28 -11.35
N LYS A 96 -18.38 -3.31 -11.28
CA LYS A 96 -19.69 -3.47 -10.65
C LYS A 96 -20.52 -4.57 -11.31
N ALA A 97 -20.54 -4.62 -12.65
CA ALA A 97 -21.22 -5.67 -13.40
C ALA A 97 -20.62 -7.06 -13.12
N LYS A 98 -19.28 -7.17 -13.05
CA LYS A 98 -18.59 -8.44 -12.76
C LYS A 98 -18.82 -8.92 -11.34
N LEU A 99 -18.68 -8.05 -10.37
CA LEU A 99 -18.76 -8.40 -8.94
C LEU A 99 -20.20 -8.59 -8.44
N GLY A 100 -21.17 -7.97 -9.10
CA GLY A 100 -22.59 -8.09 -8.75
C GLY A 100 -22.82 -7.79 -7.26
N ARG A 101 -23.36 -8.77 -6.53
CA ARG A 101 -23.66 -8.64 -5.10
C ARG A 101 -22.43 -8.38 -4.23
N SER A 102 -21.25 -8.82 -4.67
CA SER A 102 -20.01 -8.68 -3.92
C SER A 102 -19.35 -7.32 -4.12
N HIS A 103 -19.86 -6.48 -5.02
CA HIS A 103 -19.27 -5.18 -5.33
C HIS A 103 -19.17 -4.27 -4.11
N ASP A 104 -20.26 -4.09 -3.37
CA ASP A 104 -20.30 -3.16 -2.24
C ASP A 104 -19.42 -3.65 -1.08
N VAL A 105 -19.36 -4.96 -0.87
CA VAL A 105 -18.47 -5.58 0.11
C VAL A 105 -17.01 -5.39 -0.30
N PHE A 106 -16.69 -5.60 -1.57
CA PHE A 106 -15.34 -5.38 -2.09
C PHE A 106 -14.91 -3.92 -1.92
N MET A 107 -15.76 -2.97 -2.33
CA MET A 107 -15.47 -1.54 -2.21
C MET A 107 -15.33 -1.11 -0.74
N GLY A 108 -16.21 -1.58 0.13
CA GLY A 108 -16.12 -1.31 1.57
C GLY A 108 -14.84 -1.85 2.20
N ASN A 109 -14.42 -3.05 1.82
CA ASN A 109 -13.15 -3.63 2.29
C ASN A 109 -11.93 -2.86 1.77
N MET A 110 -11.96 -2.37 0.53
CA MET A 110 -10.87 -1.55 -0.01
C MET A 110 -10.73 -0.22 0.74
N ILE A 111 -11.83 0.44 1.05
CA ILE A 111 -11.82 1.68 1.83
C ILE A 111 -11.33 1.42 3.26
N ALA A 112 -11.81 0.37 3.92
CA ALA A 112 -11.38 0.01 5.27
C ALA A 112 -9.88 -0.33 5.32
N LEU A 113 -9.39 -1.08 4.35
CA LEU A 113 -7.97 -1.41 4.24
C LEU A 113 -7.12 -0.16 3.95
N HIS A 114 -7.58 0.71 3.06
CA HIS A 114 -6.96 2.01 2.81
C HIS A 114 -6.79 2.81 4.10
N ASP A 115 -7.86 3.00 4.86
CA ASP A 115 -7.84 3.79 6.10
C ASP A 115 -6.90 3.18 7.15
N LEU A 116 -6.90 1.86 7.26
CA LEU A 116 -5.98 1.13 8.14
C LEU A 116 -4.52 1.34 7.74
N LEU A 117 -4.19 1.20 6.46
CA LEU A 117 -2.82 1.34 5.97
C LEU A 117 -2.33 2.79 6.04
N VAL A 118 -3.19 3.77 5.79
CA VAL A 118 -2.86 5.20 5.97
C VAL A 118 -2.53 5.47 7.45
N THR A 119 -3.35 4.99 8.37
CA THR A 119 -3.10 5.13 9.81
C THR A 119 -1.78 4.46 10.23
N LEU A 120 -1.52 3.26 9.74
CA LEU A 120 -0.27 2.54 10.03
C LEU A 120 0.93 3.28 9.46
N SER A 121 0.81 3.80 8.24
CA SER A 121 1.87 4.59 7.58
C SER A 121 2.22 5.83 8.38
N ASP A 122 1.24 6.56 8.88
CA ASP A 122 1.46 7.73 9.74
C ASP A 122 2.20 7.36 11.03
N ARG A 123 1.81 6.26 11.66
CA ARG A 123 2.46 5.77 12.89
C ARG A 123 3.90 5.31 12.65
N LEU A 124 4.20 4.82 11.45
CA LEU A 124 5.56 4.43 11.06
C LEU A 124 6.39 5.60 10.50
N GLY A 125 5.86 6.81 10.50
CA GLY A 125 6.55 8.01 10.04
C GLY A 125 6.58 8.18 8.52
N LEU A 126 5.77 7.41 7.78
CA LEU A 126 5.54 7.64 6.36
C LEU A 126 4.52 8.76 6.20
N LYS A 127 4.93 9.91 5.70
CA LYS A 127 3.99 10.98 5.38
C LYS A 127 3.39 10.74 4.00
N ILE A 128 2.11 10.48 3.98
CA ILE A 128 1.32 10.44 2.76
C ILE A 128 0.72 11.84 2.60
N SER A 129 1.31 12.63 1.71
CA SER A 129 0.68 13.90 1.34
C SER A 129 -0.55 13.60 0.46
N THR A 130 -1.61 14.33 0.68
CA THR A 130 -2.89 14.22 -0.04
C THR A 130 -2.80 14.52 -1.55
N GLY A 131 -1.61 14.71 -2.07
CA GLY A 131 -1.28 14.87 -3.48
C GLY A 131 -0.22 13.86 -3.95
N PHE A 132 -0.11 12.74 -3.26
CA PHE A 132 0.76 11.61 -3.57
C PHE A 132 2.23 11.93 -3.91
N SER A 133 2.89 12.58 -2.95
CA SER A 133 4.34 12.46 -2.83
C SER A 133 4.61 11.80 -1.48
N VAL A 134 5.10 10.57 -1.51
CA VAL A 134 5.59 9.92 -0.29
C VAL A 134 6.92 10.55 0.07
N CYS A 135 6.90 11.49 0.99
CA CYS A 135 8.12 12.05 1.56
C CYS A 135 8.58 11.19 2.72
N PHE A 136 9.69 10.51 2.56
CA PHE A 136 10.42 9.93 3.67
C PHE A 136 10.92 11.06 4.57
N ARG A 137 10.35 11.22 5.76
CA ARG A 137 11.07 11.92 6.82
C ARG A 137 12.12 10.97 7.37
N TYR A 138 13.32 11.05 6.84
CA TYR A 138 14.47 10.73 7.65
C TYR A 138 14.47 11.72 8.82
N GLY A 139 14.31 11.21 10.03
CA GLY A 139 14.73 11.96 11.20
C GLY A 139 16.20 12.24 11.02
N ALA A 140 16.51 13.42 10.52
CA ALA A 140 17.82 13.99 10.69
C ALA A 140 17.98 14.18 12.21
N ALA A 141 18.60 13.21 12.85
CA ALA A 141 19.34 13.50 14.05
C ALA A 141 20.44 14.45 13.62
N SER A 142 20.16 15.72 13.69
CA SER A 142 21.17 16.77 13.61
C SER A 142 22.16 16.45 14.73
N ALA A 143 23.29 15.93 14.34
CA ALA A 143 24.49 16.07 15.11
C ALA A 143 24.87 17.53 15.04
N GLU A 144 24.25 18.36 15.86
CA GLU A 144 24.84 19.60 16.27
C GLU A 144 25.86 19.24 17.34
N ASN A 145 27.04 18.97 16.89
CA ASN A 145 28.22 19.03 17.72
C ASN A 145 28.87 20.36 17.43
N SER A 146 28.54 21.33 18.21
CA SER A 146 29.32 22.56 18.34
C SER A 146 30.34 22.40 19.46
N ASN A 147 31.50 22.83 19.18
CA ASN A 147 32.62 23.23 20.03
C ASN A 147 32.35 23.41 21.54
#